data_7fd11273be676b9aed3654b17b2bbf27
#
_entry.id   7fd11273be676b9aed3654b17b2bbf27
#
_cell.length_a   1.000
_cell.length_b   1.000
_cell.length_c   1.000
_cell.angle_alpha   90.00
_cell.angle_beta   90.00
_cell.angle_gamma   90.00
#
_symmetry.space_group_name_H-M   'P 1'
#
loop_
_entity.id
_entity.type
_entity.pdbx_description
1 polymer ?
#
loop_
_entity_poly.entity_id
_entity_poly.type
_entity_poly.pdbx_seq_one_letter_code
_entity_poly.pdbx_strand_id
1 'polypeptide(L)'
;MIPFFGQSWSVFAPEPINGNFTLKVRAQTRQDGKDQTTDWVDATAVEVSLIKHNLFPPRAGIQAMELASEFKSNWDALSADHKVVVGLGYYVGTDWPIRLNKKLQSYGNPQAVAAYLESENTVIKYSTQVAKAIWGDSVVRVQFQIYRQNVVPFKDRKTPSPQPLQIANVGWRGLEIAPGQSDQDFADVFRKQYEKMR
;
A
#
# COMPACT_ATOMS: atom_id res chain seq x y z
N MET A 1 -6.10 -7.32 40.74
CA MET A 1 -7.21 -7.84 39.87
C MET A 1 -7.27 -6.97 38.65
N ILE A 2 -6.88 -7.47 37.49
CA ILE A 2 -7.03 -6.76 36.21
C ILE A 2 -8.48 -7.01 35.79
N PRO A 3 -9.29 -5.97 35.52
CA PRO A 3 -10.67 -6.19 35.07
C PRO A 3 -10.66 -6.91 33.73
N PHE A 4 -11.36 -8.03 33.66
CA PHE A 4 -11.49 -8.89 32.47
C PHE A 4 -12.19 -8.22 31.26
N PHE A 5 -12.68 -7.01 31.43
CA PHE A 5 -13.34 -6.22 30.37
C PHE A 5 -12.74 -4.82 30.35
N GLY A 6 -11.63 -4.66 29.63
CA GLY A 6 -11.21 -3.35 29.18
C GLY A 6 -12.21 -2.83 28.16
N GLN A 7 -13.11 -1.97 28.55
CA GLN A 7 -13.96 -1.25 27.59
C GLN A 7 -13.09 -0.31 26.77
N SER A 8 -12.79 -0.70 25.53
CA SER A 8 -12.16 0.19 24.57
C SER A 8 -13.26 1.03 23.93
N TRP A 9 -13.25 2.33 24.18
CA TRP A 9 -14.14 3.30 23.51
C TRP A 9 -13.87 3.40 22.00
N SER A 10 -12.76 2.85 21.51
CA SER A 10 -12.41 2.82 20.08
C SER A 10 -13.44 2.08 19.21
N VAL A 11 -14.27 1.21 19.80
CA VAL A 11 -15.39 0.57 19.11
C VAL A 11 -16.55 1.53 18.85
N PHE A 12 -16.73 2.52 19.72
CA PHE A 12 -17.83 3.48 19.67
C PHE A 12 -17.43 4.87 19.16
N ALA A 13 -16.15 5.20 19.27
CA ALA A 13 -15.58 6.44 18.78
C ALA A 13 -14.21 6.12 18.17
N PRO A 14 -14.18 5.58 16.95
CA PRO A 14 -12.93 5.42 16.22
C PRO A 14 -12.28 6.79 16.05
N GLU A 15 -10.95 6.83 16.08
CA GLU A 15 -10.22 8.07 15.84
C GLU A 15 -10.73 8.75 14.56
N PRO A 16 -10.97 10.07 14.57
CA PRO A 16 -11.49 10.75 13.40
C PRO A 16 -10.54 10.55 12.23
N ILE A 17 -11.10 10.19 11.08
CA ILE A 17 -10.34 10.04 9.83
C ILE A 17 -9.76 11.41 9.47
N ASN A 18 -8.47 11.58 9.70
CA ASN A 18 -7.77 12.84 9.46
C ASN A 18 -7.26 12.97 8.01
N GLY A 19 -7.37 11.95 7.21
CA GLY A 19 -6.90 11.96 5.83
C GLY A 19 -7.41 10.79 5.01
N ASN A 20 -7.50 11.01 3.71
CA ASN A 20 -7.76 9.97 2.72
C ASN A 20 -6.43 9.36 2.29
N PHE A 21 -6.34 8.05 2.33
CA PHE A 21 -5.18 7.30 1.87
C PHE A 21 -5.48 6.60 0.55
N THR A 22 -4.52 6.63 -0.37
CA THR A 22 -4.63 5.97 -1.66
C THR A 22 -3.36 5.18 -1.94
N LEU A 23 -3.52 3.91 -2.28
CA LEU A 23 -2.44 3.04 -2.75
C LEU A 23 -2.51 2.93 -4.26
N LYS A 24 -1.45 3.36 -4.94
CA LYS A 24 -1.28 3.16 -6.38
C LYS A 24 -0.19 2.14 -6.64
N VAL A 25 -0.44 1.26 -7.59
CA VAL A 25 0.45 0.17 -7.98
C VAL A 25 0.74 0.25 -9.47
N ARG A 26 1.98 0.00 -9.88
CA ARG A 26 2.36 -0.30 -11.25
C ARG A 26 3.34 -1.47 -11.29
N ALA A 27 3.46 -2.06 -12.45
CA ALA A 27 4.34 -3.19 -12.67
C ALA A 27 5.34 -2.91 -13.80
N GLN A 28 6.37 -3.72 -13.81
CA GLN A 28 7.14 -3.96 -15.00
C GLN A 28 6.86 -5.37 -15.48
N THR A 29 6.45 -5.48 -16.74
CA THR A 29 6.15 -6.74 -17.41
C THR A 29 7.25 -7.07 -18.40
N ARG A 30 7.47 -8.35 -18.64
CA ARG A 30 8.41 -8.85 -19.65
C ARG A 30 7.68 -9.62 -20.72
N GLN A 31 7.77 -9.14 -21.97
CA GLN A 31 7.25 -9.79 -23.14
C GLN A 31 8.34 -9.82 -24.21
N ASP A 32 8.57 -10.97 -24.82
CA ASP A 32 9.60 -11.17 -25.85
C ASP A 32 11.00 -10.65 -25.45
N GLY A 33 11.36 -10.84 -24.16
CA GLY A 33 12.64 -10.40 -23.60
C GLY A 33 12.76 -8.88 -23.36
N LYS A 34 11.70 -8.10 -23.61
CA LYS A 34 11.67 -6.67 -23.37
C LYS A 34 10.87 -6.32 -22.14
N ASP A 35 11.43 -5.47 -21.29
CA ASP A 35 10.77 -4.95 -20.11
C ASP A 35 9.94 -3.71 -20.48
N GLN A 36 8.66 -3.72 -20.10
CA GLN A 36 7.75 -2.59 -20.29
C GLN A 36 7.17 -2.16 -18.94
N THR A 37 7.11 -0.85 -18.70
CA THR A 37 6.48 -0.28 -17.50
C THR A 37 5.03 0.02 -17.78
N THR A 38 4.14 -0.46 -16.90
CA THR A 38 2.69 -0.21 -17.00
C THR A 38 2.33 1.16 -16.44
N ASP A 39 1.12 1.60 -16.73
CA ASP A 39 0.51 2.75 -16.06
C ASP A 39 0.21 2.44 -14.58
N TRP A 40 0.01 3.52 -13.80
CA TRP A 40 -0.42 3.42 -12.42
C TRP A 40 -1.88 3.02 -12.31
N VAL A 41 -2.16 2.05 -11.46
CA VAL A 41 -3.52 1.63 -11.08
C VAL A 41 -3.79 2.09 -9.65
N ASP A 42 -4.91 2.73 -9.44
CA ASP A 42 -5.41 3.10 -8.12
C ASP A 42 -6.14 1.90 -7.49
N ALA A 43 -5.41 1.11 -6.70
CA ALA A 43 -5.94 -0.09 -6.06
C ALA A 43 -7.02 0.26 -5.02
N THR A 44 -6.88 1.38 -4.33
CA THR A 44 -7.89 1.86 -3.37
C THR A 44 -9.19 2.19 -4.07
N ALA A 45 -9.15 2.87 -5.22
CA ALA A 45 -10.35 3.18 -5.98
C ALA A 45 -11.08 1.91 -6.45
N VAL A 46 -10.35 0.88 -6.88
CA VAL A 46 -10.93 -0.41 -7.26
C VAL A 46 -11.64 -1.05 -6.08
N GLU A 47 -11.00 -1.13 -4.91
CA GLU A 47 -11.62 -1.72 -3.70
C GLU A 47 -12.82 -0.91 -3.22
N VAL A 48 -12.73 0.41 -3.15
CA VAL A 48 -13.85 1.28 -2.75
C VAL A 48 -15.05 1.10 -3.67
N SER A 49 -14.82 0.85 -4.97
CA SER A 49 -15.90 0.60 -5.91
C SER A 49 -16.63 -0.73 -5.65
N LEU A 50 -15.98 -1.73 -5.00
CA LEU A 50 -16.63 -2.97 -4.56
C LEU A 50 -17.61 -2.75 -3.40
N ILE A 51 -17.37 -1.72 -2.58
CA ILE A 51 -18.22 -1.39 -1.43
C ILE A 51 -19.38 -0.49 -1.85
N LYS A 52 -19.10 0.44 -2.77
CA LYS A 52 -20.04 1.48 -3.17
C LYS A 52 -21.27 0.87 -3.81
N HIS A 53 -22.45 1.15 -3.22
CA HIS A 53 -23.76 0.62 -3.62
C HIS A 53 -23.90 -0.91 -3.48
N ASN A 54 -23.08 -1.57 -2.66
CA ASN A 54 -23.20 -2.99 -2.36
C ASN A 54 -23.78 -3.20 -0.96
N LEU A 55 -24.93 -3.89 -0.87
CA LEU A 55 -25.58 -4.22 0.41
C LEU A 55 -24.77 -5.22 1.25
N PHE A 56 -23.92 -6.03 0.60
CA PHE A 56 -23.07 -7.02 1.24
C PHE A 56 -21.63 -6.84 0.76
N PRO A 57 -20.95 -5.76 1.21
CA PRO A 57 -19.60 -5.48 0.74
C PRO A 57 -18.61 -6.57 1.18
N PRO A 58 -17.68 -6.99 0.31
CA PRO A 58 -16.61 -7.90 0.70
C PRO A 58 -15.71 -7.22 1.74
N ARG A 59 -15.24 -7.98 2.72
CA ARG A 59 -14.31 -7.46 3.76
C ARG A 59 -13.01 -6.87 3.17
N ALA A 60 -12.60 -7.35 2.00
CA ALA A 60 -11.42 -6.87 1.28
C ALA A 60 -11.58 -5.45 0.68
N GLY A 61 -12.75 -4.83 0.79
CA GLY A 61 -13.02 -3.55 0.11
C GLY A 61 -12.32 -2.31 0.72
N ILE A 62 -11.60 -2.45 1.84
CA ILE A 62 -10.84 -1.36 2.49
C ILE A 62 -9.38 -1.70 2.72
N GLN A 63 -8.92 -2.86 2.26
CA GLN A 63 -7.58 -3.37 2.55
C GLN A 63 -6.48 -2.44 2.04
N ALA A 64 -6.60 -1.96 0.82
CA ALA A 64 -5.63 -1.03 0.23
C ALA A 64 -5.49 0.28 1.04
N MET A 65 -6.60 0.79 1.58
CA MET A 65 -6.60 2.02 2.39
C MET A 65 -5.95 1.79 3.75
N GLU A 66 -6.24 0.66 4.42
CA GLU A 66 -5.64 0.30 5.70
C GLU A 66 -4.13 0.10 5.56
N LEU A 67 -3.69 -0.66 4.55
CA LEU A 67 -2.26 -0.85 4.24
C LEU A 67 -1.55 0.48 3.95
N ALA A 68 -2.20 1.37 3.19
CA ALA A 68 -1.66 2.68 2.89
C ALA A 68 -1.52 3.56 4.14
N SER A 69 -2.47 3.51 5.05
CA SER A 69 -2.44 4.27 6.31
C SER A 69 -1.31 3.81 7.22
N GLU A 70 -1.20 2.50 7.46
CA GLU A 70 -0.14 1.92 8.29
C GLU A 70 1.25 2.18 7.71
N PHE A 71 1.43 1.90 6.42
CA PHE A 71 2.69 2.16 5.73
C PHE A 71 3.10 3.63 5.83
N LYS A 72 2.16 4.57 5.58
CA LYS A 72 2.45 6.01 5.61
C LYS A 72 2.93 6.46 6.99
N SER A 73 2.33 5.93 8.06
CA SER A 73 2.76 6.19 9.44
C SER A 73 4.20 5.76 9.68
N ASN A 74 4.54 4.54 9.28
CA ASN A 74 5.89 3.98 9.45
C ASN A 74 6.92 4.69 8.55
N TRP A 75 6.53 5.07 7.31
CA TRP A 75 7.37 5.85 6.41
C TRP A 75 7.63 7.26 6.94
N ASP A 76 6.66 7.89 7.59
CA ASP A 76 6.83 9.23 8.18
C ASP A 76 7.85 9.23 9.35
N ALA A 77 7.94 8.12 10.08
CA ALA A 77 8.90 7.93 11.17
C ALA A 77 10.37 7.77 10.68
N LEU A 78 10.58 7.55 9.38
CA LEU A 78 11.91 7.43 8.80
C LEU A 78 12.58 8.80 8.62
N SER A 79 13.92 8.83 8.76
CA SER A 79 14.72 10.02 8.46
C SER A 79 14.77 10.32 6.94
N ALA A 80 15.26 11.50 6.58
CA ALA A 80 15.45 11.87 5.19
C ALA A 80 16.35 10.90 4.43
N ASP A 81 17.45 10.45 5.05
CA ASP A 81 18.41 9.51 4.44
C ASP A 81 17.76 8.13 4.19
N HIS A 82 16.96 7.63 5.15
CA HIS A 82 16.18 6.42 4.93
C HIS A 82 15.22 6.57 3.74
N LYS A 83 14.53 7.70 3.60
CA LYS A 83 13.60 7.95 2.50
C LYS A 83 14.28 7.97 1.14
N VAL A 84 15.52 8.47 1.08
CA VAL A 84 16.35 8.37 -0.15
C VAL A 84 16.63 6.90 -0.49
N VAL A 85 17.04 6.08 0.49
CA VAL A 85 17.31 4.65 0.28
C VAL A 85 16.05 3.91 -0.15
N VAL A 86 14.92 4.19 0.48
CA VAL A 86 13.61 3.62 0.12
C VAL A 86 13.22 3.92 -1.34
N GLY A 87 13.56 5.10 -1.85
CA GLY A 87 13.34 5.49 -3.24
C GLY A 87 14.18 4.72 -4.27
N LEU A 88 15.22 4.01 -3.84
CA LEU A 88 16.06 3.21 -4.73
C LEU A 88 15.42 1.87 -5.09
N GLY A 89 15.82 1.30 -6.24
CA GLY A 89 15.35 -0.01 -6.71
C GLY A 89 16.03 -1.17 -5.99
N TYR A 90 15.21 -2.00 -5.32
CA TYR A 90 15.64 -3.26 -4.70
C TYR A 90 14.78 -4.40 -5.24
N TYR A 91 15.26 -5.12 -6.25
CA TYR A 91 14.49 -6.16 -6.95
C TYR A 91 15.35 -7.27 -7.58
N VAL A 92 16.67 -7.14 -7.56
CA VAL A 92 17.57 -8.11 -8.17
C VAL A 92 17.89 -9.22 -7.18
N GLY A 93 17.70 -10.48 -7.60
CA GLY A 93 17.91 -11.65 -6.74
C GLY A 93 16.84 -11.81 -5.68
N THR A 94 16.92 -12.90 -4.92
CA THR A 94 15.98 -13.21 -3.82
C THR A 94 16.41 -12.58 -2.50
N ASP A 95 17.63 -12.06 -2.42
CA ASP A 95 18.24 -11.46 -1.23
C ASP A 95 18.04 -9.93 -1.14
N TRP A 96 17.28 -9.34 -2.08
CA TRP A 96 17.03 -7.90 -2.10
C TRP A 96 16.44 -7.35 -0.79
N PRO A 97 15.55 -8.07 -0.04
CA PRO A 97 15.04 -7.57 1.23
C PRO A 97 16.15 -7.45 2.30
N ILE A 98 17.09 -8.41 2.30
CA ILE A 98 18.23 -8.41 3.21
C ILE A 98 19.15 -7.21 2.91
N ARG A 99 19.40 -6.93 1.63
CA ARG A 99 20.23 -5.78 1.22
C ARG A 99 19.56 -4.45 1.58
N LEU A 100 18.26 -4.33 1.36
CA LEU A 100 17.50 -3.13 1.75
C LEU A 100 17.56 -2.93 3.27
N ASN A 101 17.28 -3.97 4.06
CA ASN A 101 17.35 -3.90 5.52
C ASN A 101 18.75 -3.46 5.98
N LYS A 102 19.82 -4.14 5.51
CA LYS A 102 21.20 -3.79 5.85
C LYS A 102 21.51 -2.33 5.53
N LYS A 103 21.06 -1.83 4.39
CA LYS A 103 21.28 -0.45 3.99
C LYS A 103 20.51 0.54 4.87
N LEU A 104 19.26 0.27 5.20
CA LEU A 104 18.47 1.12 6.09
C LEU A 104 19.07 1.14 7.51
N GLN A 105 19.43 -0.02 8.06
CA GLN A 105 20.05 -0.10 9.39
C GLN A 105 21.36 0.72 9.50
N SER A 106 22.08 0.92 8.39
CA SER A 106 23.31 1.73 8.40
C SER A 106 23.08 3.23 8.70
N TYR A 107 21.85 3.70 8.65
CA TYR A 107 21.47 5.08 9.01
C TYR A 107 20.87 5.20 10.41
N GLY A 108 20.87 4.12 11.20
CA GLY A 108 20.37 4.11 12.58
C GLY A 108 18.85 3.92 12.67
N ASN A 109 18.31 4.17 13.86
CA ASN A 109 16.89 4.00 14.20
C ASN A 109 16.31 2.60 13.86
N PRO A 110 16.88 1.52 14.42
CA PRO A 110 16.52 0.15 14.05
C PRO A 110 15.05 -0.18 14.30
N GLN A 111 14.43 0.46 15.29
CA GLN A 111 13.02 0.23 15.59
C GLN A 111 12.10 0.79 14.49
N ALA A 112 12.34 2.02 14.03
CA ALA A 112 11.57 2.59 12.92
C ALA A 112 11.82 1.83 11.62
N VAL A 113 13.06 1.39 11.37
CA VAL A 113 13.40 0.58 10.20
C VAL A 113 12.66 -0.77 10.23
N ALA A 114 12.59 -1.44 11.39
CA ALA A 114 11.87 -2.71 11.50
C ALA A 114 10.37 -2.54 11.22
N ALA A 115 9.71 -1.56 11.84
CA ALA A 115 8.29 -1.27 11.60
C ALA A 115 8.02 -0.89 10.14
N TYR A 116 8.90 -0.09 9.53
CA TYR A 116 8.80 0.25 8.11
C TYR A 116 8.88 -0.99 7.22
N LEU A 117 9.88 -1.86 7.42
CA LEU A 117 10.08 -3.06 6.59
C LEU A 117 8.93 -4.06 6.72
N GLU A 118 8.33 -4.19 7.89
CA GLU A 118 7.14 -5.03 8.09
C GLU A 118 5.96 -4.52 7.28
N SER A 119 5.66 -3.23 7.38
CA SER A 119 4.57 -2.61 6.59
C SER A 119 4.88 -2.61 5.08
N GLU A 120 6.13 -2.34 4.68
CA GLU A 120 6.54 -2.41 3.27
C GLU A 120 6.33 -3.81 2.70
N ASN A 121 6.76 -4.86 3.41
CA ASN A 121 6.60 -6.25 2.99
C ASN A 121 5.12 -6.61 2.74
N THR A 122 4.22 -6.15 3.62
CA THR A 122 2.78 -6.38 3.47
C THR A 122 2.23 -5.67 2.24
N VAL A 123 2.62 -4.40 2.02
CA VAL A 123 2.20 -3.65 0.81
C VAL A 123 2.78 -4.25 -0.46
N ILE A 124 4.01 -4.78 -0.46
CA ILE A 124 4.59 -5.45 -1.63
C ILE A 124 3.82 -6.72 -1.99
N LYS A 125 3.48 -7.56 -1.00
CA LYS A 125 2.66 -8.75 -1.22
C LYS A 125 1.32 -8.41 -1.84
N TYR A 126 0.63 -7.42 -1.30
CA TYR A 126 -0.62 -6.92 -1.86
C TYR A 126 -0.43 -6.35 -3.28
N SER A 127 0.61 -5.53 -3.50
CA SER A 127 0.92 -4.96 -4.81
C SER A 127 1.27 -6.04 -5.84
N THR A 128 1.90 -7.14 -5.41
CA THR A 128 2.18 -8.31 -6.26
C THR A 128 0.88 -8.99 -6.69
N GLN A 129 -0.09 -9.17 -5.77
CA GLN A 129 -1.42 -9.71 -6.12
C GLN A 129 -2.16 -8.81 -7.11
N VAL A 130 -2.21 -7.50 -6.85
CA VAL A 130 -2.83 -6.53 -7.77
C VAL A 130 -2.18 -6.60 -9.15
N ALA A 131 -0.85 -6.60 -9.21
CA ALA A 131 -0.11 -6.65 -10.45
C ALA A 131 -0.38 -7.93 -11.24
N LYS A 132 -0.33 -9.10 -10.58
CA LYS A 132 -0.64 -10.39 -11.21
C LYS A 132 -2.12 -10.48 -11.64
N ALA A 133 -3.04 -9.95 -10.86
CA ALA A 133 -4.44 -9.91 -11.21
C ALA A 133 -4.69 -9.16 -12.52
N ILE A 134 -3.97 -8.05 -12.77
CA ILE A 134 -4.21 -7.21 -13.94
C ILE A 134 -3.36 -7.63 -15.14
N TRP A 135 -2.06 -7.92 -14.91
CA TRP A 135 -1.08 -8.14 -16.00
C TRP A 135 -0.56 -9.58 -16.08
N GLY A 136 -1.02 -10.48 -15.19
CA GLY A 136 -0.70 -11.91 -15.24
C GLY A 136 0.76 -12.22 -14.90
N ASP A 137 1.24 -13.35 -15.41
CA ASP A 137 2.58 -13.90 -15.12
C ASP A 137 3.72 -13.16 -15.81
N SER A 138 3.44 -12.21 -16.70
CA SER A 138 4.44 -11.38 -17.34
C SER A 138 5.10 -10.36 -16.37
N VAL A 139 4.52 -10.19 -15.19
CA VAL A 139 5.03 -9.25 -14.15
C VAL A 139 6.36 -9.75 -13.60
N VAL A 140 7.38 -8.89 -13.64
CA VAL A 140 8.74 -9.19 -13.14
C VAL A 140 9.11 -8.39 -11.89
N ARG A 141 8.49 -7.23 -11.66
CA ARG A 141 8.67 -6.40 -10.48
C ARG A 141 7.52 -5.44 -10.31
N VAL A 142 7.36 -4.93 -9.10
CA VAL A 142 6.30 -3.98 -8.74
C VAL A 142 6.87 -2.69 -8.18
N GLN A 143 6.08 -1.64 -8.30
CA GLN A 143 6.32 -0.37 -7.62
C GLN A 143 5.00 0.14 -7.08
N PHE A 144 5.02 0.73 -5.89
CA PHE A 144 3.84 1.36 -5.32
C PHE A 144 4.14 2.78 -4.83
N GLN A 145 3.08 3.57 -4.74
CA GLN A 145 3.08 4.90 -4.16
C GLN A 145 1.89 5.03 -3.22
N ILE A 146 2.10 5.69 -2.10
CA ILE A 146 1.02 6.00 -1.18
C ILE A 146 0.81 7.50 -1.13
N TYR A 147 -0.43 7.88 -1.29
CA TYR A 147 -0.90 9.26 -1.23
C TYR A 147 -1.71 9.44 0.05
N ARG A 148 -1.48 10.55 0.73
CA ARG A 148 -2.31 11.01 1.83
C ARG A 148 -2.76 12.43 1.56
N GLN A 149 -4.05 12.66 1.63
CA GLN A 149 -4.64 13.99 1.57
C GLN A 149 -5.44 14.24 2.84
N ASN A 150 -5.08 15.27 3.59
CA ASN A 150 -5.80 15.60 4.80
C ASN A 150 -7.23 16.06 4.47
N VAL A 151 -8.18 15.69 5.33
CA VAL A 151 -9.55 16.18 5.25
C VAL A 151 -9.58 17.64 5.68
N VAL A 152 -10.36 18.47 4.97
CA VAL A 152 -10.56 19.87 5.36
C VAL A 152 -11.23 19.91 6.72
N PRO A 153 -10.66 20.60 7.73
CA PRO A 153 -11.28 20.71 9.04
C PRO A 153 -12.70 21.30 8.97
N PHE A 154 -13.58 20.84 9.83
CA PHE A 154 -14.99 21.27 9.83
C PHE A 154 -15.16 22.80 9.94
N LYS A 155 -14.28 23.48 10.71
CA LYS A 155 -14.26 24.95 10.82
C LYS A 155 -14.05 25.66 9.48
N ASP A 156 -13.32 25.02 8.55
CA ASP A 156 -12.92 25.60 7.25
C ASP A 156 -13.84 25.10 6.10
N ARG A 157 -14.93 24.39 6.42
CA ARG A 157 -15.85 23.78 5.43
C ARG A 157 -16.51 24.77 4.46
N LYS A 158 -16.63 26.04 4.85
CA LYS A 158 -17.26 27.09 4.02
C LYS A 158 -16.27 27.74 3.06
N THR A 159 -14.97 27.66 3.34
CA THR A 159 -13.87 28.17 2.51
C THR A 159 -12.78 27.11 2.40
N PRO A 160 -13.07 25.98 1.73
CA PRO A 160 -12.13 24.88 1.68
C PRO A 160 -10.87 25.28 0.91
N SER A 161 -9.73 25.23 1.59
CA SER A 161 -8.43 25.32 0.93
C SER A 161 -7.96 23.92 0.56
N PRO A 162 -7.46 23.70 -0.68
CA PRO A 162 -6.89 22.42 -1.05
C PRO A 162 -5.76 22.04 -0.09
N GLN A 163 -5.91 20.87 0.56
CA GLN A 163 -4.86 20.36 1.43
C GLN A 163 -3.73 19.78 0.59
N PRO A 164 -2.46 20.02 0.94
CA PRO A 164 -1.33 19.51 0.18
C PRO A 164 -1.34 17.99 0.14
N LEU A 165 -1.08 17.44 -1.03
CA LEU A 165 -0.96 16.01 -1.24
C LEU A 165 0.41 15.54 -0.74
N GLN A 166 0.42 14.62 0.21
CA GLN A 166 1.63 13.98 0.72
C GLN A 166 1.84 12.66 -0.02
N ILE A 167 3.05 12.44 -0.54
CA ILE A 167 3.36 11.27 -1.34
C ILE A 167 4.53 10.52 -0.68
N ALA A 168 4.34 9.23 -0.40
CA ALA A 168 5.42 8.32 -0.07
C ALA A 168 5.79 7.53 -1.34
N ASN A 169 6.98 7.81 -1.85
CA ASN A 169 7.51 7.16 -3.04
C ASN A 169 8.45 6.02 -2.66
N VAL A 170 8.20 4.84 -3.21
CA VAL A 170 9.04 3.65 -3.06
C VAL A 170 9.65 3.28 -4.41
N GLY A 171 10.89 2.82 -4.40
CA GLY A 171 11.53 2.32 -5.61
C GLY A 171 10.93 0.99 -6.09
N TRP A 172 11.49 0.44 -7.16
CA TRP A 172 11.10 -0.89 -7.64
C TRP A 172 11.44 -1.98 -6.63
N ARG A 173 10.53 -2.95 -6.48
CA ARG A 173 10.68 -4.12 -5.60
C ARG A 173 10.49 -5.41 -6.37
N GLY A 174 11.20 -6.46 -5.93
CA GLY A 174 10.92 -7.82 -6.36
C GLY A 174 9.53 -8.27 -5.92
N LEU A 175 9.02 -9.31 -6.55
CA LEU A 175 7.72 -9.89 -6.20
C LEU A 175 7.82 -10.65 -4.88
N GLU A 176 6.82 -10.49 -4.03
CA GLU A 176 6.66 -11.23 -2.79
C GLU A 176 5.26 -11.85 -2.74
N ILE A 177 5.19 -13.09 -2.23
CA ILE A 177 3.95 -13.86 -2.14
C ILE A 177 3.76 -14.28 -0.67
N ALA A 178 2.56 -14.09 -0.14
CA ALA A 178 2.23 -14.56 1.20
C ALA A 178 1.92 -16.06 1.18
N PRO A 179 2.37 -16.84 2.18
CA PRO A 179 1.98 -18.24 2.32
C PRO A 179 0.45 -18.37 2.42
N GLY A 180 -0.12 -19.34 1.65
CA GLY A 180 -1.56 -19.59 1.64
C GLY A 180 -2.40 -18.58 0.86
N GLN A 181 -1.78 -17.63 0.18
CA GLN A 181 -2.44 -16.67 -0.68
C GLN A 181 -2.93 -17.34 -1.97
N SER A 182 -4.20 -17.13 -2.32
CA SER A 182 -4.77 -17.53 -3.61
C SER A 182 -4.72 -16.36 -4.57
N ASP A 183 -3.79 -16.42 -5.54
CA ASP A 183 -3.72 -15.39 -6.60
C ASP A 183 -4.97 -15.43 -7.49
N GLN A 184 -5.57 -16.63 -7.70
CA GLN A 184 -6.75 -16.78 -8.54
C GLN A 184 -7.99 -16.16 -7.92
N ASP A 185 -8.30 -16.46 -6.64
CA ASP A 185 -9.49 -15.92 -5.97
C ASP A 185 -9.44 -14.39 -5.88
N PHE A 186 -8.25 -13.85 -5.61
CA PHE A 186 -8.05 -12.40 -5.62
C PHE A 186 -8.25 -11.82 -7.02
N ALA A 187 -7.66 -12.44 -8.04
CA ALA A 187 -7.75 -11.98 -9.42
C ALA A 187 -9.19 -11.98 -9.93
N ASP A 188 -9.99 -13.01 -9.61
CA ASP A 188 -11.39 -13.12 -10.05
C ASP A 188 -12.25 -11.95 -9.54
N VAL A 189 -11.98 -11.47 -8.33
CA VAL A 189 -12.70 -10.32 -7.76
C VAL A 189 -12.11 -8.99 -8.26
N PHE A 190 -10.80 -8.81 -8.11
CA PHE A 190 -10.14 -7.54 -8.36
C PHE A 190 -10.14 -7.16 -9.84
N ARG A 191 -9.74 -8.09 -10.73
CA ARG A 191 -9.71 -7.88 -12.18
C ARG A 191 -11.08 -7.51 -12.73
N LYS A 192 -12.11 -8.27 -12.36
CA LYS A 192 -13.49 -8.01 -12.81
C LYS A 192 -13.95 -6.60 -12.45
N GLN A 193 -13.57 -6.13 -11.26
CA GLN A 193 -13.95 -4.79 -10.84
C GLN A 193 -13.11 -3.71 -11.53
N TYR A 194 -11.82 -3.93 -11.67
CA TYR A 194 -10.92 -3.06 -12.41
C TYR A 194 -11.38 -2.84 -13.86
N GLU A 195 -11.77 -3.92 -14.56
CA GLU A 195 -12.28 -3.85 -15.94
C GLU A 195 -13.59 -3.07 -16.08
N LYS A 196 -14.46 -3.11 -15.07
CA LYS A 196 -15.69 -2.32 -15.05
C LYS A 196 -15.46 -0.82 -14.88
N MET A 197 -14.30 -0.42 -14.35
CA MET A 197 -13.97 0.98 -14.09
C MET A 197 -13.23 1.65 -15.24
N ARG A 198 -12.78 0.87 -16.23
CA ARG A 198 -12.11 1.35 -17.45
C ARG A 198 -13.13 1.66 -18.55
#